data_6edba27efb2ee48a24a5fdcbb39dbf4d
#
_entry.id   6edba27efb2ee48a24a5fdcbb39dbf4d
#
_cell.length_a   1.000
_cell.length_b   1.000
_cell.length_c   1.000
_cell.angle_alpha   90.00
_cell.angle_beta   90.00
_cell.angle_gamma   90.00
#
_symmetry.space_group_name_H-M   'P 1'
#
loop_
_entity.id
_entity.type
_entity.pdbx_description
1 polymer ?
#
loop_
_entity_poly.entity_id
_entity_poly.type
_entity_poly.pdbx_seq_one_letter_code
_entity_poly.pdbx_strand_id
1 'polypeptide(L)'
;IVAPTSGVVFFAGKNLTEGMYLKSGETLLSISSKKMQDGDEGVRLTAVYEAAKKEYDRASELIKDNIISQKHYDQAKLDYMQAKNAYDAYYENSSEHGISASSPISGYLKSLLVKQGQFVTVGDPIAIVTQNKRVQLNVDVPEKYAQDLPSIRTANFKVSYDDSIYKLSNMSGKLLSYGKSTSQGSFMLPVIFEFDNICNVLPGSYAD
;
A
#
# COMPACT_ATOMS: atom_id res chain seq x y z
N ILE A 1 0.30 4.04 0.46
CA ILE A 1 1.08 3.71 1.67
C ILE A 1 0.48 4.50 2.81
N VAL A 2 0.27 3.83 3.95
CA VAL A 2 -0.32 4.43 5.16
C VAL A 2 0.65 4.32 6.33
N ALA A 3 0.43 5.14 7.36
CA ALA A 3 1.23 5.16 8.58
C ALA A 3 1.03 3.86 9.38
N PRO A 4 2.11 3.09 9.63
CA PRO A 4 2.04 1.87 10.43
C PRO A 4 1.93 2.13 11.93
N THR A 5 2.31 3.32 12.37
CA THR A 5 2.26 3.77 13.78
C THR A 5 1.97 5.25 13.87
N SER A 6 1.52 5.71 15.04
CA SER A 6 1.41 7.14 15.33
C SER A 6 2.76 7.72 15.73
N GLY A 7 3.06 8.94 15.28
CA GLY A 7 4.33 9.59 15.60
C GLY A 7 4.70 10.71 14.65
N VAL A 8 5.93 11.16 14.77
CA VAL A 8 6.51 12.22 13.93
C VAL A 8 7.27 11.61 12.75
N VAL A 9 7.04 12.17 11.58
CA VAL A 9 7.64 11.73 10.30
C VAL A 9 9.09 12.19 10.18
N PHE A 10 10.00 11.27 9.80
CA PHE A 10 11.40 11.52 9.49
C PHE A 10 11.76 10.94 8.11
N PHE A 11 12.29 11.78 7.24
CA PHE A 11 12.85 11.36 5.95
C PHE A 11 14.31 10.98 6.12
N ALA A 12 14.63 9.74 6.33
CA ALA A 12 15.97 9.18 6.62
C ALA A 12 17.08 9.61 5.59
N GLY A 13 17.27 10.91 5.38
CA GLY A 13 18.27 11.49 4.47
C GLY A 13 17.97 11.31 2.98
N LYS A 14 16.82 10.76 2.61
CA LYS A 14 16.38 10.65 1.21
C LYS A 14 15.60 11.89 0.80
N ASN A 15 16.01 12.50 -0.29
CA ASN A 15 15.19 13.49 -0.98
C ASN A 15 14.09 12.76 -1.75
N LEU A 16 12.92 12.56 -1.11
CA LEU A 16 11.76 11.99 -1.76
C LEU A 16 11.14 13.02 -2.69
N THR A 17 11.17 12.74 -3.98
CA THR A 17 10.55 13.56 -5.02
C THR A 17 9.51 12.77 -5.78
N GLU A 18 8.41 13.42 -6.15
CA GLU A 18 7.40 12.82 -7.01
C GLU A 18 8.03 12.42 -8.35
N GLY A 19 7.59 11.29 -8.90
CA GLY A 19 8.20 10.67 -10.08
C GLY A 19 9.38 9.73 -9.79
N MET A 20 9.88 9.67 -8.56
CA MET A 20 10.97 8.77 -8.17
C MET A 20 10.51 7.30 -8.24
N TYR A 21 11.37 6.43 -8.80
CA TYR A 21 11.12 4.99 -8.80
C TYR A 21 11.46 4.38 -7.43
N LEU A 22 10.59 3.54 -6.93
CA LEU A 22 10.71 2.80 -5.68
C LEU A 22 10.66 1.30 -5.94
N LYS A 23 11.51 0.55 -5.25
CA LYS A 23 11.45 -0.91 -5.24
C LYS A 23 10.48 -1.39 -4.14
N SER A 24 9.90 -2.58 -4.35
CA SER A 24 9.15 -3.24 -3.27
C SER A 24 10.05 -3.47 -2.05
N GLY A 25 9.55 -3.15 -0.86
CA GLY A 25 10.31 -3.19 0.39
C GLY A 25 11.22 -1.98 0.65
N GLU A 26 11.34 -1.05 -0.30
CA GLU A 26 12.18 0.15 -0.11
C GLU A 26 11.53 1.10 0.89
N THR A 27 12.30 1.46 1.94
CA THR A 27 11.87 2.41 2.97
C THR A 27 11.81 3.83 2.41
N LEU A 28 10.67 4.49 2.56
CA LEU A 28 10.47 5.89 2.20
C LEU A 28 10.87 6.81 3.35
N LEU A 29 10.29 6.55 4.52
CA LEU A 29 10.45 7.38 5.70
C LEU A 29 10.30 6.53 6.96
N SER A 30 10.63 7.11 8.10
CA SER A 30 10.42 6.52 9.41
C SER A 30 9.45 7.37 10.22
N ILE A 31 8.69 6.73 11.11
CA ILE A 31 7.76 7.40 12.03
C ILE A 31 8.21 7.09 13.44
N SER A 32 8.55 8.13 14.19
CA SER A 32 9.03 7.99 15.57
C SER A 32 7.95 8.36 16.57
N SER A 33 7.68 7.46 17.50
CA SER A 33 6.83 7.69 18.68
C SER A 33 7.63 8.20 19.89
N LYS A 34 8.96 8.34 19.76
CA LYS A 34 9.82 8.83 20.84
C LYS A 34 9.42 10.25 21.24
N LYS A 35 9.34 10.52 22.53
CA LYS A 35 8.96 11.81 23.16
C LYS A 35 7.48 12.21 23.00
N MET A 36 6.58 11.27 22.73
CA MET A 36 5.14 11.53 22.78
C MET A 36 4.64 11.57 24.23
N GLN A 37 3.54 12.30 24.47
CA GLN A 37 2.91 12.39 25.81
C GLN A 37 2.43 11.02 26.33
N ASP A 38 2.02 10.13 25.43
CA ASP A 38 1.56 8.76 25.73
C ASP A 38 2.73 7.76 25.92
N GLY A 39 3.98 8.24 25.86
CA GLY A 39 5.18 7.42 25.97
C GLY A 39 5.65 6.78 24.65
N ASP A 40 6.81 6.15 24.72
CA ASP A 40 7.38 5.40 23.60
C ASP A 40 6.72 4.02 23.52
N GLU A 41 6.04 3.74 22.43
CA GLU A 41 5.37 2.45 22.19
C GLU A 41 6.34 1.25 22.32
N GLY A 42 7.60 1.42 21.90
CA GLY A 42 8.62 0.40 22.06
C GLY A 42 8.92 0.09 23.53
N VAL A 43 8.97 1.13 24.38
CA VAL A 43 9.16 0.96 25.83
C VAL A 43 7.95 0.23 26.46
N ARG A 44 6.74 0.59 26.05
CA ARG A 44 5.51 -0.06 26.51
C ARG A 44 5.47 -1.53 26.13
N LEU A 45 5.74 -1.85 24.87
CA LEU A 45 5.74 -3.24 24.37
C LEU A 45 6.85 -4.07 25.04
N THR A 46 8.04 -3.48 25.27
CA THR A 46 9.12 -4.14 26.01
C THR A 46 8.69 -4.49 27.44
N ALA A 47 8.07 -3.55 28.15
CA ALA A 47 7.62 -3.79 29.50
C ALA A 47 6.54 -4.90 29.58
N VAL A 48 5.59 -4.90 28.64
CA VAL A 48 4.54 -5.94 28.55
C VAL A 48 5.16 -7.31 28.25
N TYR A 49 6.08 -7.37 27.31
CA TYR A 49 6.78 -8.61 26.96
C TYR A 49 7.59 -9.18 28.12
N GLU A 50 8.37 -8.34 28.82
CA GLU A 50 9.17 -8.76 29.98
C GLU A 50 8.30 -9.24 31.13
N ALA A 51 7.17 -8.57 31.40
CA ALA A 51 6.24 -8.99 32.44
C ALA A 51 5.59 -10.34 32.10
N ALA A 52 5.10 -10.51 30.89
CA ALA A 52 4.49 -11.75 30.43
C ALA A 52 5.50 -12.91 30.41
N LYS A 53 6.75 -12.64 30.01
CA LYS A 53 7.83 -13.62 30.04
C LYS A 53 8.12 -14.11 31.47
N LYS A 54 8.26 -13.21 32.44
CA LYS A 54 8.51 -13.55 33.81
C LYS A 54 7.37 -14.41 34.40
N GLU A 55 6.12 -14.10 34.07
CA GLU A 55 4.97 -14.89 34.54
C GLU A 55 4.94 -16.27 33.89
N TYR A 56 5.21 -16.36 32.58
CA TYR A 56 5.32 -17.67 31.90
C TYR A 56 6.46 -18.51 32.44
N ASP A 57 7.65 -17.93 32.70
CA ASP A 57 8.80 -18.65 33.26
C ASP A 57 8.45 -19.18 34.65
N ARG A 58 7.82 -18.37 35.52
CA ARG A 58 7.32 -18.79 36.82
C ARG A 58 6.29 -19.92 36.72
N ALA A 59 5.29 -19.75 35.86
CA ALA A 59 4.27 -20.78 35.64
C ALA A 59 4.88 -22.09 35.10
N SER A 60 5.91 -22.00 34.27
CA SER A 60 6.65 -23.15 33.75
C SER A 60 7.38 -23.97 34.80
N GLU A 61 7.81 -23.33 35.90
CA GLU A 61 8.42 -24.01 37.06
C GLU A 61 7.36 -24.61 37.94
N LEU A 62 6.33 -23.85 38.30
CA LEU A 62 5.29 -24.27 39.21
C LEU A 62 4.40 -25.41 38.70
N ILE A 63 4.22 -25.53 37.39
CA ILE A 63 3.44 -26.63 36.79
C ILE A 63 4.16 -27.97 36.93
N LYS A 64 5.50 -27.98 36.92
CA LYS A 64 6.29 -29.22 37.10
C LYS A 64 6.02 -29.88 38.44
N ASP A 65 5.79 -29.06 39.46
CA ASP A 65 5.51 -29.50 40.81
C ASP A 65 4.00 -29.61 41.11
N ASN A 66 3.15 -29.49 40.07
CA ASN A 66 1.67 -29.49 40.19
C ASN A 66 1.11 -28.43 41.17
N ILE A 67 1.83 -27.30 41.36
CA ILE A 67 1.42 -26.22 42.25
C ILE A 67 0.32 -25.35 41.63
N ILE A 68 0.30 -25.26 40.28
CA ILE A 68 -0.71 -24.53 39.51
C ILE A 68 -1.49 -25.45 38.60
N SER A 69 -2.69 -25.03 38.18
CA SER A 69 -3.49 -25.78 37.24
C SER A 69 -2.94 -25.65 35.79
N GLN A 70 -3.18 -26.66 34.93
CA GLN A 70 -2.86 -26.61 33.53
C GLN A 70 -3.46 -25.38 32.84
N LYS A 71 -4.69 -25.02 33.20
CA LYS A 71 -5.35 -23.83 32.66
C LYS A 71 -4.58 -22.55 32.95
N HIS A 72 -3.99 -22.40 34.15
CA HIS A 72 -3.21 -21.22 34.54
C HIS A 72 -1.90 -21.15 33.71
N TYR A 73 -1.22 -22.29 33.56
CA TYR A 73 -0.03 -22.37 32.72
C TYR A 73 -0.33 -22.01 31.23
N ASP A 74 -1.41 -22.57 30.69
CA ASP A 74 -1.79 -22.32 29.29
C ASP A 74 -2.14 -20.85 29.05
N GLN A 75 -2.78 -20.18 30.04
CA GLN A 75 -3.05 -18.76 29.97
C GLN A 75 -1.76 -17.92 29.98
N ALA A 76 -0.84 -18.20 30.92
CA ALA A 76 0.44 -17.50 30.98
C ALA A 76 1.27 -17.68 29.69
N LYS A 77 1.23 -18.87 29.11
CA LYS A 77 1.86 -19.16 27.81
C LYS A 77 1.24 -18.36 26.68
N LEU A 78 -0.10 -18.27 26.64
CA LEU A 78 -0.81 -17.49 25.62
C LEU A 78 -0.46 -16.01 25.70
N ASP A 79 -0.49 -15.44 26.93
CA ASP A 79 -0.17 -14.04 27.17
C ASP A 79 1.26 -13.71 26.78
N TYR A 80 2.21 -14.60 27.10
CA TYR A 80 3.60 -14.48 26.66
C TYR A 80 3.73 -14.50 25.13
N MET A 81 3.05 -15.44 24.45
CA MET A 81 3.12 -15.53 22.98
C MET A 81 2.53 -14.29 22.31
N GLN A 82 1.42 -13.76 22.83
CA GLN A 82 0.82 -12.52 22.31
C GLN A 82 1.75 -11.31 22.52
N ALA A 83 2.30 -11.16 23.72
CA ALA A 83 3.24 -10.09 24.03
C ALA A 83 4.52 -10.17 23.18
N LYS A 84 5.04 -11.41 22.99
CA LYS A 84 6.21 -11.66 22.15
C LYS A 84 5.95 -11.29 20.69
N ASN A 85 4.82 -11.73 20.12
CA ASN A 85 4.48 -11.41 18.74
C ASN A 85 4.36 -9.89 18.51
N ALA A 86 3.76 -9.16 19.43
CA ALA A 86 3.65 -7.70 19.35
C ALA A 86 5.03 -7.02 19.47
N TYR A 87 5.90 -7.50 20.36
CA TYR A 87 7.26 -7.02 20.52
C TYR A 87 8.11 -7.28 19.27
N ASP A 88 8.10 -8.51 18.75
CA ASP A 88 8.88 -8.90 17.56
C ASP A 88 8.40 -8.10 16.34
N ALA A 89 7.10 -7.98 16.11
CA ALA A 89 6.53 -7.22 14.99
C ALA A 89 6.92 -5.73 15.03
N TYR A 90 7.01 -5.15 16.23
CA TYR A 90 7.46 -3.76 16.38
C TYR A 90 8.94 -3.62 16.04
N TYR A 91 9.80 -4.48 16.58
CA TYR A 91 11.25 -4.35 16.43
C TYR A 91 11.78 -4.81 15.08
N GLU A 92 11.13 -5.77 14.40
CA GLU A 92 11.46 -6.16 13.02
C GLU A 92 11.30 -5.01 12.03
N ASN A 93 10.34 -4.10 12.27
CA ASN A 93 10.09 -2.94 11.42
C ASN A 93 10.69 -1.64 11.99
N SER A 94 11.39 -1.72 13.11
CA SER A 94 11.97 -0.56 13.80
C SER A 94 13.36 -0.25 13.27
N SER A 95 13.64 1.04 13.09
CA SER A 95 14.96 1.61 12.80
C SER A 95 15.38 2.53 13.94
N GLU A 96 16.61 3.06 13.88
CA GLU A 96 17.11 4.06 14.83
C GLU A 96 16.19 5.29 14.93
N HIS A 97 15.48 5.60 13.87
CA HIS A 97 14.58 6.75 13.75
C HIS A 97 13.09 6.40 13.91
N GLY A 98 12.74 5.19 14.37
CA GLY A 98 11.37 4.73 14.55
C GLY A 98 10.96 3.63 13.57
N ILE A 99 9.65 3.43 13.40
CA ILE A 99 9.10 2.41 12.49
C ILE A 99 9.19 2.89 11.05
N SER A 100 9.73 2.04 10.19
CA SER A 100 9.90 2.32 8.76
C SER A 100 8.58 2.13 8.00
N ALA A 101 8.22 3.12 7.20
CA ALA A 101 7.17 3.01 6.18
C ALA A 101 7.83 2.73 4.82
N SER A 102 7.58 1.53 4.29
CA SER A 102 8.16 1.06 3.03
C SER A 102 7.11 0.87 1.95
N SER A 103 7.54 0.87 0.69
CA SER A 103 6.64 0.61 -0.43
C SER A 103 6.32 -0.88 -0.54
N PRO A 104 5.05 -1.30 -0.53
CA PRO A 104 4.67 -2.70 -0.71
C PRO A 104 4.86 -3.19 -2.16
N ILE A 105 5.00 -2.28 -3.10
CA ILE A 105 5.10 -2.55 -4.53
C ILE A 105 6.27 -1.78 -5.16
N SER A 106 6.83 -2.31 -6.26
CA SER A 106 7.73 -1.53 -7.10
C SER A 106 6.92 -0.63 -8.03
N GLY A 107 7.27 0.65 -8.09
CA GLY A 107 6.52 1.64 -8.89
C GLY A 107 7.10 3.04 -8.75
N TYR A 108 6.33 4.03 -9.17
CA TYR A 108 6.72 5.45 -9.10
C TYR A 108 5.94 6.15 -7.98
N LEU A 109 6.63 6.99 -7.23
CA LEU A 109 6.03 7.86 -6.22
C LEU A 109 5.16 8.91 -6.94
N LYS A 110 3.84 8.73 -6.88
CA LYS A 110 2.89 9.66 -7.51
C LYS A 110 2.70 10.92 -6.69
N SER A 111 2.56 10.77 -5.37
CA SER A 111 2.37 11.90 -4.46
C SER A 111 2.92 11.57 -3.08
N LEU A 112 3.55 12.54 -2.45
CA LEU A 112 3.95 12.50 -1.05
C LEU A 112 3.00 13.40 -0.25
N LEU A 113 2.24 12.81 0.68
CA LEU A 113 1.15 13.47 1.38
C LEU A 113 1.55 14.04 2.75
N VAL A 114 2.78 13.77 3.19
CA VAL A 114 3.30 14.18 4.50
C VAL A 114 4.60 14.96 4.37
N LYS A 115 4.91 15.75 5.39
CA LYS A 115 6.13 16.56 5.46
C LYS A 115 7.04 16.08 6.59
N GLN A 116 8.34 16.38 6.47
CA GLN A 116 9.31 16.20 7.54
C GLN A 116 8.83 16.89 8.82
N GLY A 117 8.82 16.18 9.95
CA GLY A 117 8.39 16.69 11.25
C GLY A 117 6.87 16.75 11.44
N GLN A 118 6.07 16.34 10.47
CA GLN A 118 4.62 16.25 10.60
C GLN A 118 4.25 15.10 11.55
N PHE A 119 3.25 15.32 12.41
CA PHE A 119 2.62 14.27 13.19
C PHE A 119 1.58 13.52 12.36
N VAL A 120 1.58 12.20 12.45
CA VAL A 120 0.61 11.30 11.80
C VAL A 120 0.07 10.29 12.80
N THR A 121 -1.13 9.80 12.56
CA THR A 121 -1.76 8.71 13.30
C THR A 121 -1.75 7.42 12.47
N VAL A 122 -1.92 6.27 13.15
CA VAL A 122 -2.04 4.97 12.46
C VAL A 122 -3.12 5.03 11.39
N GLY A 123 -2.78 4.62 10.17
CA GLY A 123 -3.69 4.60 9.04
C GLY A 123 -3.71 5.88 8.20
N ASP A 124 -3.09 6.98 8.65
CA ASP A 124 -3.03 8.20 7.86
C ASP A 124 -2.28 7.94 6.53
N PRO A 125 -2.76 8.51 5.41
CA PRO A 125 -2.10 8.35 4.12
C PRO A 125 -0.77 9.10 4.09
N ILE A 126 0.31 8.39 3.76
CA ILE A 126 1.68 8.92 3.67
C ILE A 126 2.06 9.24 2.24
N ALA A 127 1.86 8.29 1.35
CA ALA A 127 2.30 8.39 -0.03
C ALA A 127 1.45 7.53 -0.96
N ILE A 128 1.36 7.94 -2.22
CA ILE A 128 0.73 7.18 -3.29
C ILE A 128 1.83 6.69 -4.22
N VAL A 129 1.93 5.36 -4.36
CA VAL A 129 2.83 4.70 -5.33
C VAL A 129 1.99 4.07 -6.42
N THR A 130 2.37 4.28 -7.66
CA THR A 130 1.66 3.76 -8.83
C THR A 130 2.57 2.86 -9.66
N GLN A 131 1.99 1.79 -10.19
CA GLN A 131 2.65 0.95 -11.20
C GLN A 131 2.03 1.28 -12.55
N ASN A 132 2.88 1.70 -13.49
CA ASN A 132 2.44 2.01 -14.86
C ASN A 132 2.60 0.80 -15.80
N LYS A 133 2.57 -0.43 -15.26
CA LYS A 133 2.74 -1.65 -16.08
C LYS A 133 1.53 -1.95 -16.94
N ARG A 134 0.34 -1.72 -16.39
CA ARG A 134 -0.94 -1.87 -17.11
C ARG A 134 -1.72 -0.59 -16.98
N VAL A 135 -2.29 -0.16 -18.08
CA VAL A 135 -3.10 1.06 -18.16
C VAL A 135 -4.41 0.77 -18.89
N GLN A 136 -5.39 1.63 -18.64
CA GLN A 136 -6.68 1.54 -19.28
C GLN A 136 -6.84 2.69 -20.27
N LEU A 137 -7.35 2.36 -21.45
CA LEU A 137 -7.83 3.31 -22.43
C LEU A 137 -9.35 3.39 -22.29
N ASN A 138 -9.84 4.55 -21.86
CA ASN A 138 -11.26 4.85 -21.79
C ASN A 138 -11.65 5.59 -23.07
N VAL A 139 -12.57 5.01 -23.82
CA VAL A 139 -13.04 5.56 -25.10
C VAL A 139 -14.53 5.83 -25.00
N ASP A 140 -14.95 7.04 -25.36
CA ASP A 140 -16.35 7.39 -25.46
C ASP A 140 -16.84 7.20 -26.91
N VAL A 141 -17.71 6.21 -27.10
CA VAL A 141 -18.23 5.83 -28.42
C VAL A 141 -19.67 6.35 -28.58
N PRO A 142 -19.98 7.06 -29.67
CA PRO A 142 -21.35 7.50 -29.93
C PRO A 142 -22.37 6.35 -29.95
N GLU A 143 -23.56 6.54 -29.34
CA GLU A 143 -24.64 5.55 -29.21
C GLU A 143 -25.04 4.90 -30.52
N LYS A 144 -24.93 5.61 -31.64
CA LYS A 144 -25.24 5.08 -32.97
C LYS A 144 -24.45 3.81 -33.34
N TYR A 145 -23.31 3.57 -32.68
CA TYR A 145 -22.47 2.38 -32.87
C TYR A 145 -22.71 1.30 -31.79
N ALA A 146 -23.76 1.42 -30.98
CA ALA A 146 -24.04 0.48 -29.88
C ALA A 146 -24.15 -1.00 -30.34
N GLN A 147 -24.66 -1.23 -31.55
CA GLN A 147 -24.82 -2.58 -32.11
C GLN A 147 -23.47 -3.21 -32.50
N ASP A 148 -22.46 -2.40 -32.79
CA ASP A 148 -21.14 -2.85 -33.21
C ASP A 148 -20.21 -3.15 -32.01
N LEU A 149 -20.52 -2.61 -30.81
CA LEU A 149 -19.67 -2.75 -29.61
C LEU A 149 -19.34 -4.21 -29.26
N PRO A 150 -20.27 -5.18 -29.32
CA PRO A 150 -19.96 -6.57 -29.01
C PRO A 150 -18.93 -7.21 -29.95
N SER A 151 -18.77 -6.65 -31.15
CA SER A 151 -17.82 -7.13 -32.16
C SER A 151 -16.41 -6.56 -32.03
N ILE A 152 -16.24 -5.45 -31.30
CA ILE A 152 -14.95 -4.77 -31.10
C ILE A 152 -14.00 -5.67 -30.31
N ARG A 153 -12.79 -5.84 -30.80
CA ARG A 153 -11.73 -6.64 -30.15
C ARG A 153 -10.49 -5.85 -29.83
N THR A 154 -10.21 -4.81 -30.58
CA THR A 154 -8.99 -4.00 -30.46
C THR A 154 -9.29 -2.54 -30.82
N ALA A 155 -8.36 -1.67 -30.48
CA ALA A 155 -8.37 -0.27 -30.89
C ALA A 155 -6.96 0.19 -31.24
N ASN A 156 -6.89 1.26 -32.01
CA ASN A 156 -5.66 2.03 -32.21
C ASN A 156 -5.91 3.41 -31.63
N PHE A 157 -4.90 3.99 -31.03
CA PHE A 157 -5.00 5.32 -30.47
C PHE A 157 -3.71 6.11 -30.69
N LYS A 158 -3.82 7.42 -30.60
CA LYS A 158 -2.72 8.37 -30.64
C LYS A 158 -2.80 9.24 -29.40
N VAL A 159 -1.67 9.49 -28.75
CA VAL A 159 -1.63 10.39 -27.59
C VAL A 159 -1.31 11.82 -28.05
N SER A 160 -1.79 12.81 -27.31
CA SER A 160 -1.67 14.23 -27.69
C SER A 160 -0.23 14.74 -27.76
N TYR A 161 0.71 14.08 -27.13
CA TYR A 161 2.13 14.47 -27.05
C TYR A 161 3.05 13.65 -27.98
N ASP A 162 2.51 12.66 -28.70
CA ASP A 162 3.27 11.81 -29.62
C ASP A 162 2.44 11.50 -30.86
N ASP A 163 3.05 11.70 -32.02
CA ASP A 163 2.40 11.45 -33.32
C ASP A 163 2.29 9.98 -33.72
N SER A 164 2.86 9.09 -32.90
CA SER A 164 2.85 7.65 -33.14
C SER A 164 1.46 7.05 -32.96
N ILE A 165 1.08 6.10 -33.79
CA ILE A 165 -0.15 5.33 -33.62
C ILE A 165 0.15 4.07 -32.81
N TYR A 166 -0.44 3.98 -31.65
CA TYR A 166 -0.36 2.85 -30.75
C TYR A 166 -1.44 1.82 -31.09
N LYS A 167 -1.03 0.56 -31.31
CA LYS A 167 -1.95 -0.55 -31.60
C LYS A 167 -2.08 -1.44 -30.38
N LEU A 168 -3.28 -1.54 -29.82
CA LEU A 168 -3.55 -2.37 -28.63
C LEU A 168 -3.19 -3.84 -28.88
N SER A 169 -3.33 -4.33 -30.10
CA SER A 169 -2.93 -5.70 -30.49
C SER A 169 -1.46 -6.00 -30.21
N ASN A 170 -0.57 -4.99 -30.32
CA ASN A 170 0.87 -5.14 -30.07
C ASN A 170 1.24 -5.01 -28.60
N MET A 171 0.28 -4.60 -27.76
CA MET A 171 0.47 -4.29 -26.34
C MET A 171 -0.36 -5.22 -25.44
N SER A 172 -0.66 -6.43 -25.92
CA SER A 172 -1.53 -7.40 -25.22
C SER A 172 -2.88 -6.79 -24.81
N GLY A 173 -3.36 -5.84 -25.61
CA GLY A 173 -4.58 -5.10 -25.32
C GLY A 173 -5.83 -5.98 -25.45
N LYS A 174 -6.75 -5.81 -24.51
CA LYS A 174 -8.03 -6.51 -24.49
C LYS A 174 -9.16 -5.56 -24.09
N LEU A 175 -10.33 -5.80 -24.67
CA LEU A 175 -11.57 -5.16 -24.22
C LEU A 175 -11.93 -5.68 -22.84
N LEU A 176 -12.05 -4.79 -21.84
CA LEU A 176 -12.51 -5.13 -20.49
C LEU A 176 -14.03 -5.06 -20.38
N SER A 177 -14.58 -3.94 -20.83
CA SER A 177 -16.01 -3.69 -20.74
C SER A 177 -16.46 -2.63 -21.74
N TYR A 178 -17.76 -2.64 -22.02
CA TYR A 178 -18.44 -1.55 -22.71
C TYR A 178 -19.77 -1.25 -22.02
N GLY A 179 -20.16 0.04 -22.00
CA GLY A 179 -21.39 0.50 -21.40
C GLY A 179 -22.62 -0.06 -22.11
N LYS A 180 -23.64 -0.48 -21.34
CA LYS A 180 -24.95 -0.91 -21.85
C LYS A 180 -26.01 0.16 -21.64
N SER A 181 -25.66 1.29 -21.06
CA SER A 181 -26.55 2.44 -20.86
C SER A 181 -25.76 3.74 -20.98
N THR A 182 -26.40 4.76 -21.47
CA THR A 182 -25.87 6.12 -21.49
C THR A 182 -26.19 6.81 -20.17
N SER A 183 -25.31 7.72 -19.70
CA SER A 183 -25.63 8.63 -18.60
C SER A 183 -26.68 9.65 -19.07
N GLN A 184 -27.51 10.14 -18.17
CA GLN A 184 -28.49 11.20 -18.50
C GLN A 184 -27.78 12.40 -19.15
N GLY A 185 -28.15 12.70 -20.39
CA GLY A 185 -27.59 13.82 -21.18
C GLY A 185 -26.30 13.53 -21.94
N SER A 186 -25.80 12.28 -21.91
CA SER A 186 -24.65 11.85 -22.74
C SER A 186 -25.11 10.84 -23.78
N PHE A 187 -24.85 11.12 -25.05
CA PHE A 187 -25.09 10.17 -26.17
C PHE A 187 -23.85 9.29 -26.44
N MET A 188 -23.00 9.10 -25.42
CA MET A 188 -21.75 8.35 -25.51
C MET A 188 -21.82 7.10 -24.64
N LEU A 189 -21.25 6.02 -25.13
CA LEU A 189 -21.11 4.74 -24.43
C LEU A 189 -19.63 4.55 -24.08
N PRO A 190 -19.29 4.37 -22.79
CA PRO A 190 -17.90 4.12 -22.38
C PRO A 190 -17.46 2.73 -22.82
N VAL A 191 -16.31 2.65 -23.47
CA VAL A 191 -15.62 1.41 -23.83
C VAL A 191 -14.25 1.42 -23.17
N ILE A 192 -13.92 0.38 -22.42
CA ILE A 192 -12.70 0.31 -21.63
C ILE A 192 -11.84 -0.83 -22.15
N PHE A 193 -10.63 -0.49 -22.59
CA PHE A 193 -9.58 -1.44 -22.91
C PHE A 193 -8.51 -1.42 -21.83
N GLU A 194 -7.86 -2.55 -21.61
CA GLU A 194 -6.66 -2.67 -20.79
C GLU A 194 -5.51 -3.16 -21.65
N PHE A 195 -4.31 -2.62 -21.43
CA PHE A 195 -3.13 -3.03 -22.18
C PHE A 195 -1.85 -2.93 -21.36
N ASP A 196 -0.81 -3.67 -21.75
CA ASP A 196 0.51 -3.62 -21.14
C ASP A 196 1.24 -2.35 -21.63
N ASN A 197 1.66 -1.51 -20.70
CA ASN A 197 2.28 -0.21 -21.01
C ASN A 197 3.76 -0.35 -21.41
N ILE A 198 4.04 -1.10 -22.45
CA ILE A 198 5.40 -1.33 -22.96
C ILE A 198 6.02 -0.09 -23.63
N CYS A 199 5.19 0.85 -24.05
CA CYS A 199 5.61 2.09 -24.70
C CYS A 199 5.67 3.28 -23.74
N ASN A 200 5.54 3.07 -22.42
CA ASN A 200 5.57 4.12 -21.40
C ASN A 200 4.58 5.28 -21.65
N VAL A 201 3.39 4.95 -22.12
CA VAL A 201 2.30 5.92 -22.23
C VAL A 201 2.00 6.50 -20.85
N LEU A 202 1.87 7.84 -20.78
CA LEU A 202 1.61 8.53 -19.49
C LEU A 202 0.15 8.35 -19.10
N PRO A 203 -0.15 7.75 -17.93
CA PRO A 203 -1.53 7.65 -17.43
C PRO A 203 -2.13 9.03 -17.18
N GLY A 204 -3.39 9.20 -17.57
CA GLY A 204 -4.09 10.49 -17.49
C GLY A 204 -3.92 11.38 -18.72
N SER A 205 -3.23 10.91 -19.75
CA SER A 205 -3.15 11.61 -21.05
C SER A 205 -4.45 11.48 -21.83
N TYR A 206 -4.73 12.49 -22.64
CA TYR A 206 -5.77 12.40 -23.68
C TYR A 206 -5.25 11.62 -24.87
N ALA A 207 -6.13 10.83 -25.47
CA ALA A 207 -5.86 10.06 -26.67
C ALA A 207 -7.02 10.20 -27.67
N ASP A 208 -6.68 10.19 -28.95
CA ASP A 208 -7.59 10.20 -30.11
C ASP A 208 -7.56 8.86 -30.84
#